data_2049ca1d49f0b5e2167bd8fb25a9c631
#
_entry.id   2049ca1d49f0b5e2167bd8fb25a9c631
#
_cell.length_a   1.000
_cell.length_b   1.000
_cell.length_c   1.000
_cell.angle_alpha   90.00
_cell.angle_beta   90.00
_cell.angle_gamma   90.00
#
_symmetry.space_group_name_H-M   'P 1'
#
loop_
_entity.id
_entity.type
_entity.pdbx_description
1 polymer ?
#
loop_
_entity_poly.entity_id
_entity_poly.type
_entity_poly.pdbx_seq_one_letter_code
_entity_poly.pdbx_strand_id
1 'polypeptide(L)'
;RAADRVADPLRLIGPMLLAGAALTLLTLPAVRYVGQATTDTGDASATLLLAMAAVILPAGLLSAVAPVVAKLQLRDLHETGTIVGKLSGIGTLGGIVATFATGFVLVAAFATSTILIATAVVVSVVGALVLGYERQRTGRWGGGAGRLPGAAAALLPVALLLVVVAPNPCQKETEYHCARVVADPGRPGGRTLELDTLRHSYVDLTDPEYLEFDYTKAIASVADAVRPAGAPMQALHIGGGGFTLPRYLAATRPGTRSTVLEIDGGVVALGRQELGVDAIPGLAVRVGDARTGLREQPRGRFDLVVGDAFGGLAVPWHLTTREVAEQVRDVLTGDGVYAVNVIDYPPDRFARAEVATLRSVFGHVVLLGAPVTVAGEGGGNHILVASRRPLPLAAIRDRLAGRTAWVVADERATAAFAGRAQVLTDAHAPVDQLITTSSR
;
A
#
# COMPACT_ATOMS: atom_id res chain seq x y z
N ARG A 1 25.22 -1.42 34.08
CA ARG A 1 25.00 -1.56 35.53
C ARG A 1 24.39 -2.93 35.95
N ALA A 2 23.36 -3.48 35.25
CA ALA A 2 22.82 -4.80 35.52
C ALA A 2 23.81 -5.91 35.19
N ALA A 3 24.47 -5.85 34.06
CA ALA A 3 25.51 -6.79 33.64
C ALA A 3 26.72 -6.79 34.55
N ASP A 4 27.03 -5.69 35.22
CA ASP A 4 28.18 -5.58 36.12
C ASP A 4 27.98 -6.34 37.46
N ARG A 5 26.73 -6.58 37.82
CA ARG A 5 26.33 -7.30 39.06
C ARG A 5 26.22 -8.81 38.88
N VAL A 6 26.26 -9.30 37.62
CA VAL A 6 26.12 -10.74 37.32
C VAL A 6 27.51 -11.34 37.10
N ALA A 7 27.81 -12.39 37.86
CA ALA A 7 29.10 -13.08 37.81
C ALA A 7 29.40 -13.73 36.45
N ASP A 8 28.37 -14.23 35.76
CA ASP A 8 28.49 -14.78 34.38
C ASP A 8 27.50 -14.09 33.48
N PRO A 9 27.96 -13.09 32.66
CA PRO A 9 27.10 -12.35 31.76
C PRO A 9 26.41 -13.20 30.67
N LEU A 10 26.94 -14.37 30.33
CA LEU A 10 26.34 -15.30 29.35
C LEU A 10 24.90 -15.67 29.73
N ARG A 11 24.64 -15.77 31.05
CA ARG A 11 23.29 -16.08 31.61
C ARG A 11 22.23 -15.05 31.28
N LEU A 12 22.60 -13.84 30.90
CA LEU A 12 21.66 -12.78 30.52
C LEU A 12 21.28 -12.84 29.05
N ILE A 13 22.15 -13.32 28.17
CA ILE A 13 21.97 -13.21 26.70
C ILE A 13 20.73 -14.00 26.25
N GLY A 14 20.63 -15.27 26.62
CA GLY A 14 19.48 -16.11 26.23
C GLY A 14 18.13 -15.52 26.66
N PRO A 15 17.93 -15.18 27.96
CA PRO A 15 16.71 -14.54 28.41
C PRO A 15 16.41 -13.19 27.74
N MET A 16 17.43 -12.36 27.46
CA MET A 16 17.25 -11.09 26.76
C MET A 16 16.78 -11.31 25.31
N LEU A 17 17.33 -12.28 24.61
CA LEU A 17 16.89 -12.63 23.26
C LEU A 17 15.45 -13.15 23.25
N LEU A 18 15.08 -14.05 24.18
CA LEU A 18 13.73 -14.57 24.29
C LEU A 18 12.71 -13.47 24.66
N ALA A 19 13.07 -12.58 25.58
CA ALA A 19 12.23 -11.44 25.94
C ALA A 19 12.11 -10.45 24.77
N GLY A 20 13.19 -10.20 24.02
CA GLY A 20 13.18 -9.38 22.80
C GLY A 20 12.27 -9.97 21.72
N ALA A 21 12.35 -11.28 21.50
CA ALA A 21 11.45 -12.00 20.59
C ALA A 21 9.99 -11.90 21.02
N ALA A 22 9.70 -12.07 22.33
CA ALA A 22 8.35 -11.92 22.86
C ALA A 22 7.82 -10.49 22.68
N LEU A 23 8.63 -9.46 22.92
CA LEU A 23 8.25 -8.06 22.67
C LEU A 23 8.00 -7.80 21.17
N THR A 24 8.80 -8.38 20.28
CA THR A 24 8.57 -8.30 18.83
C THR A 24 7.23 -8.93 18.45
N LEU A 25 6.87 -10.09 19.02
CA LEU A 25 5.55 -10.69 18.79
C LEU A 25 4.42 -9.84 19.38
N LEU A 26 4.60 -9.26 20.56
CA LEU A 26 3.60 -8.41 21.21
C LEU A 26 3.31 -7.11 20.45
N THR A 27 4.19 -6.70 19.54
CA THR A 27 3.93 -5.56 18.64
C THR A 27 2.66 -5.78 17.82
N LEU A 28 2.41 -6.99 17.31
CA LEU A 28 1.23 -7.30 16.49
C LEU A 28 -0.09 -7.10 17.23
N PRO A 29 -0.37 -7.76 18.37
CA PRO A 29 -1.60 -7.51 19.10
C PRO A 29 -1.71 -6.07 19.62
N ALA A 30 -0.61 -5.45 20.03
CA ALA A 30 -0.63 -4.05 20.47
C ALA A 30 -1.11 -3.11 19.35
N VAL A 31 -0.54 -3.25 18.15
CA VAL A 31 -0.96 -2.44 16.97
C VAL A 31 -2.41 -2.74 16.59
N ARG A 32 -2.85 -4.00 16.61
CA ARG A 32 -4.22 -4.37 16.27
C ARG A 32 -5.25 -3.80 17.26
N TYR A 33 -5.03 -3.96 18.57
CA TYR A 33 -5.98 -3.47 19.60
C TYR A 33 -6.00 -1.94 19.67
N VAL A 34 -4.83 -1.30 19.71
CA VAL A 34 -4.78 0.16 19.85
C VAL A 34 -5.14 0.82 18.53
N GLY A 35 -4.71 0.25 17.36
CA GLY A 35 -5.09 0.74 16.07
C GLY A 35 -6.62 0.78 15.89
N GLN A 36 -7.33 -0.28 16.27
CA GLN A 36 -8.80 -0.27 16.27
C GLN A 36 -9.39 0.79 17.19
N ALA A 37 -8.86 0.94 18.40
CA ALA A 37 -9.36 1.92 19.37
C ALA A 37 -9.10 3.38 18.96
N THR A 38 -8.07 3.64 18.14
CA THR A 38 -7.69 5.00 17.72
C THR A 38 -8.24 5.38 16.35
N THR A 39 -8.71 4.43 15.56
CA THR A 39 -9.30 4.70 14.24
C THR A 39 -10.48 5.68 14.32
N ASP A 40 -11.34 5.51 15.33
CA ASP A 40 -12.52 6.35 15.51
C ASP A 40 -12.21 7.73 16.10
N THR A 41 -11.09 7.87 16.79
CA THR A 41 -10.71 9.13 17.47
C THR A 41 -9.84 10.04 16.62
N GLY A 42 -9.17 9.51 15.58
CA GLY A 42 -8.23 10.25 14.74
C GLY A 42 -7.02 10.81 15.50
N ASP A 43 -6.71 10.27 16.69
CA ASP A 43 -5.64 10.79 17.56
C ASP A 43 -4.25 10.37 17.04
N ALA A 44 -3.62 11.28 16.29
CA ALA A 44 -2.27 11.10 15.76
C ALA A 44 -1.22 10.90 16.87
N SER A 45 -1.44 11.48 18.05
CA SER A 45 -0.50 11.36 19.17
C SER A 45 -0.50 9.95 19.76
N ALA A 46 -1.66 9.33 19.91
CA ALA A 46 -1.80 7.95 20.38
C ALA A 46 -1.15 6.97 19.39
N THR A 47 -1.38 7.18 18.09
CA THR A 47 -0.76 6.37 17.02
C THR A 47 0.77 6.49 17.04
N LEU A 48 1.30 7.69 17.19
CA LEU A 48 2.75 7.93 17.28
C LEU A 48 3.36 7.25 18.51
N LEU A 49 2.74 7.41 19.69
CA LEU A 49 3.22 6.79 20.92
C LEU A 49 3.20 5.27 20.84
N LEU A 50 2.16 4.68 20.24
CA LEU A 50 2.09 3.25 19.98
C LEU A 50 3.21 2.78 19.06
N ALA A 51 3.42 3.46 17.94
CA ALA A 51 4.48 3.14 16.99
C ALA A 51 5.87 3.23 17.64
N MET A 52 6.11 4.27 18.43
CA MET A 52 7.35 4.41 19.19
C MET A 52 7.55 3.27 20.20
N ALA A 53 6.53 2.93 20.98
CA ALA A 53 6.62 1.84 21.95
C ALA A 53 6.84 0.48 21.27
N ALA A 54 6.15 0.23 20.17
CA ALA A 54 6.26 -0.99 19.38
C ALA A 54 7.67 -1.23 18.82
N VAL A 55 8.41 -0.17 18.52
CA VAL A 55 9.78 -0.25 17.98
C VAL A 55 10.84 -0.15 19.09
N ILE A 56 10.71 0.82 20.00
CA ILE A 56 11.76 1.14 20.99
C ILE A 56 11.93 0.00 21.99
N LEU A 57 10.84 -0.64 22.44
CA LEU A 57 10.92 -1.68 23.48
C LEU A 57 11.70 -2.92 22.98
N PRO A 58 11.33 -3.58 21.85
CA PRO A 58 12.09 -4.73 21.37
C PRO A 58 13.50 -4.33 20.91
N ALA A 59 13.66 -3.23 20.17
CA ALA A 59 14.95 -2.78 19.68
C ALA A 59 15.90 -2.40 20.82
N GLY A 60 15.43 -1.69 21.83
CA GLY A 60 16.22 -1.32 23.01
C GLY A 60 16.72 -2.53 23.79
N LEU A 61 15.86 -3.54 23.99
CA LEU A 61 16.26 -4.76 24.67
C LEU A 61 17.27 -5.59 23.86
N LEU A 62 17.03 -5.75 22.57
CA LEU A 62 17.95 -6.48 21.68
C LEU A 62 19.29 -5.76 21.51
N SER A 63 19.30 -4.44 21.42
CA SER A 63 20.53 -3.64 21.36
C SER A 63 21.37 -3.76 22.62
N ALA A 64 20.76 -4.00 23.78
CA ALA A 64 21.46 -4.21 25.04
C ALA A 64 22.26 -5.53 25.10
N VAL A 65 22.05 -6.45 24.14
CA VAL A 65 22.83 -7.70 24.04
C VAL A 65 24.29 -7.41 23.65
N ALA A 66 24.55 -6.46 22.76
CA ALA A 66 25.88 -6.16 22.28
C ALA A 66 26.89 -5.78 23.38
N PRO A 67 26.59 -4.88 24.34
CA PRO A 67 27.48 -4.60 25.45
C PRO A 67 27.68 -5.80 26.41
N VAL A 68 26.69 -6.69 26.54
CA VAL A 68 26.86 -7.92 27.33
C VAL A 68 27.83 -8.88 26.65
N VAL A 69 27.75 -9.03 25.33
CA VAL A 69 28.69 -9.82 24.53
C VAL A 69 30.09 -9.22 24.59
N ALA A 70 30.21 -7.89 24.51
CA ALA A 70 31.50 -7.21 24.65
C ALA A 70 32.17 -7.55 26.00
N LYS A 71 31.39 -7.48 27.10
CA LYS A 71 31.88 -7.84 28.42
C LYS A 71 32.37 -9.30 28.52
N LEU A 72 31.74 -10.25 27.84
CA LEU A 72 32.15 -11.65 27.83
C LEU A 72 33.50 -11.87 27.12
N GLN A 73 33.83 -11.04 26.13
CA GLN A 73 35.06 -11.14 25.35
C GLN A 73 36.22 -10.36 25.96
N LEU A 74 35.94 -9.37 26.80
CA LEU A 74 36.97 -8.56 27.46
C LEU A 74 37.64 -9.34 28.56
N ARG A 75 38.91 -9.72 28.34
CA ARG A 75 39.81 -10.36 29.32
C ARG A 75 40.78 -9.35 29.93
N ASP A 76 41.21 -8.38 29.14
CA ASP A 76 42.15 -7.33 29.52
C ASP A 76 41.66 -5.98 28.99
N LEU A 77 41.93 -4.89 29.74
CA LEU A 77 41.61 -3.52 29.36
C LEU A 77 42.36 -3.05 28.10
N HIS A 78 43.54 -3.58 27.84
CA HIS A 78 44.32 -3.30 26.65
C HIS A 78 43.68 -3.79 25.34
N GLU A 79 42.80 -4.78 25.38
CA GLU A 79 42.14 -5.37 24.21
C GLU A 79 40.80 -4.70 23.91
N THR A 80 40.32 -3.76 24.79
CA THR A 80 38.99 -3.16 24.71
C THR A 80 38.71 -2.52 23.35
N GLY A 81 39.68 -1.75 22.79
CA GLY A 81 39.51 -1.10 21.49
C GLY A 81 39.32 -2.08 20.34
N THR A 82 40.06 -3.16 20.33
CA THR A 82 39.99 -4.20 19.27
C THR A 82 38.66 -4.97 19.34
N ILE A 83 38.24 -5.37 20.52
CA ILE A 83 37.03 -6.16 20.73
C ILE A 83 35.79 -5.32 20.41
N VAL A 84 35.71 -4.10 20.97
CA VAL A 84 34.59 -3.16 20.70
C VAL A 84 34.57 -2.77 19.22
N GLY A 85 35.73 -2.53 18.60
CA GLY A 85 35.82 -2.23 17.18
C GLY A 85 35.30 -3.36 16.28
N LYS A 86 35.68 -4.62 16.57
CA LYS A 86 35.15 -5.79 15.83
C LYS A 86 33.65 -5.96 16.00
N LEU A 87 33.13 -5.88 17.24
CA LEU A 87 31.71 -6.01 17.50
C LEU A 87 30.90 -4.89 16.86
N SER A 88 31.37 -3.64 16.93
CA SER A 88 30.76 -2.51 16.24
C SER A 88 30.77 -2.69 14.73
N GLY A 89 31.90 -3.14 14.15
CA GLY A 89 31.99 -3.42 12.72
C GLY A 89 31.00 -4.48 12.25
N ILE A 90 30.92 -5.61 12.97
CA ILE A 90 29.94 -6.67 12.68
C ILE A 90 28.50 -6.15 12.83
N GLY A 91 28.22 -5.39 13.90
CA GLY A 91 26.90 -4.82 14.13
C GLY A 91 26.48 -3.82 13.04
N THR A 92 27.40 -2.96 12.62
CA THR A 92 27.17 -2.00 11.52
C THR A 92 26.92 -2.71 10.20
N LEU A 93 27.76 -3.70 9.85
CA LEU A 93 27.58 -4.48 8.63
C LEU A 93 26.25 -5.24 8.65
N GLY A 94 25.94 -5.89 9.78
CA GLY A 94 24.66 -6.58 9.97
C GLY A 94 23.46 -5.63 9.85
N GLY A 95 23.56 -4.42 10.42
CA GLY A 95 22.53 -3.38 10.31
C GLY A 95 22.32 -2.92 8.85
N ILE A 96 23.40 -2.68 8.12
CA ILE A 96 23.35 -2.31 6.70
C ILE A 96 22.66 -3.43 5.89
N VAL A 97 23.12 -4.68 6.03
CA VAL A 97 22.53 -5.82 5.32
C VAL A 97 21.06 -5.99 5.67
N ALA A 98 20.70 -5.92 6.96
CA ALA A 98 19.32 -6.04 7.40
C ALA A 98 18.42 -4.92 6.86
N THR A 99 18.92 -3.67 6.82
CA THR A 99 18.18 -2.53 6.26
C THR A 99 17.88 -2.72 4.77
N PHE A 100 18.91 -3.11 3.98
CA PHE A 100 18.71 -3.38 2.56
C PHE A 100 17.82 -4.60 2.33
N ALA A 101 18.04 -5.70 3.05
CA ALA A 101 17.22 -6.90 2.92
C ALA A 101 15.75 -6.61 3.28
N THR A 102 15.50 -5.88 4.37
CA THR A 102 14.14 -5.54 4.77
C THR A 102 13.50 -4.57 3.78
N GLY A 103 14.18 -3.47 3.43
CA GLY A 103 13.59 -2.41 2.61
C GLY A 103 13.36 -2.81 1.14
N PHE A 104 14.21 -3.66 0.56
CA PHE A 104 14.13 -3.98 -0.87
C PHE A 104 13.64 -5.41 -1.17
N VAL A 105 13.70 -6.32 -0.19
CA VAL A 105 13.35 -7.73 -0.43
C VAL A 105 12.19 -8.18 0.45
N LEU A 106 12.31 -8.04 1.77
CA LEU A 106 11.32 -8.63 2.66
C LEU A 106 9.97 -7.90 2.58
N VAL A 107 9.96 -6.55 2.61
CA VAL A 107 8.72 -5.76 2.53
C VAL A 107 8.06 -5.88 1.16
N ALA A 108 8.84 -6.09 0.09
CA ALA A 108 8.31 -6.30 -1.25
C ALA A 108 7.75 -7.71 -1.52
N ALA A 109 8.07 -8.69 -0.65
CA ALA A 109 7.72 -10.09 -0.88
C ALA A 109 6.81 -10.70 0.21
N PHE A 110 6.70 -10.06 1.37
CA PHE A 110 6.00 -10.63 2.52
C PHE A 110 5.21 -9.57 3.30
N ALA A 111 4.04 -9.96 3.79
CA ALA A 111 3.25 -9.17 4.72
C ALA A 111 4.05 -8.84 6.00
N THR A 112 3.83 -7.66 6.57
CA THR A 112 4.57 -7.17 7.75
C THR A 112 4.47 -8.13 8.95
N SER A 113 3.30 -8.73 9.20
CA SER A 113 3.13 -9.72 10.26
C SER A 113 4.02 -10.93 10.07
N THR A 114 4.18 -11.42 8.83
CA THR A 114 5.06 -12.55 8.50
C THR A 114 6.53 -12.21 8.81
N ILE A 115 6.98 -11.00 8.46
CA ILE A 115 8.35 -10.55 8.75
C ILE A 115 8.60 -10.49 10.26
N LEU A 116 7.67 -9.92 11.04
CA LEU A 116 7.77 -9.82 12.49
C LEU A 116 7.80 -11.21 13.16
N ILE A 117 6.92 -12.11 12.73
CA ILE A 117 6.88 -13.49 13.26
C ILE A 117 8.18 -14.23 12.92
N ALA A 118 8.64 -14.16 11.67
CA ALA A 118 9.88 -14.81 11.24
C ALA A 118 11.09 -14.27 12.03
N THR A 119 11.18 -12.97 12.22
CA THR A 119 12.22 -12.32 13.04
C THR A 119 12.17 -12.83 14.48
N ALA A 120 11.00 -12.87 15.10
CA ALA A 120 10.83 -13.36 16.46
C ALA A 120 11.20 -14.85 16.58
N VAL A 121 10.87 -15.68 15.60
CA VAL A 121 11.26 -17.09 15.55
C VAL A 121 12.79 -17.23 15.48
N VAL A 122 13.45 -16.50 14.58
CA VAL A 122 14.92 -16.54 14.46
C VAL A 122 15.58 -16.13 15.76
N VAL A 123 15.16 -15.01 16.36
CA VAL A 123 15.71 -14.53 17.64
C VAL A 123 15.44 -15.52 18.78
N SER A 124 14.27 -16.16 18.79
CA SER A 124 13.91 -17.20 19.80
C SER A 124 14.82 -18.43 19.67
N VAL A 125 15.07 -18.89 18.43
CA VAL A 125 15.96 -20.04 18.18
C VAL A 125 17.36 -19.72 18.67
N VAL A 126 17.91 -18.54 18.34
CA VAL A 126 19.23 -18.11 18.82
C VAL A 126 19.26 -18.04 20.34
N GLY A 127 18.22 -17.46 20.97
CA GLY A 127 18.08 -17.40 22.43
C GLY A 127 18.07 -18.79 23.09
N ALA A 128 17.32 -19.73 22.50
CA ALA A 128 17.25 -21.12 22.98
C ALA A 128 18.61 -21.85 22.83
N LEU A 129 19.33 -21.65 21.72
CA LEU A 129 20.65 -22.21 21.50
C LEU A 129 21.67 -21.69 22.53
N VAL A 130 21.64 -20.39 22.82
CA VAL A 130 22.51 -19.79 23.87
C VAL A 130 22.20 -20.36 25.24
N LEU A 131 20.91 -20.52 25.58
CA LEU A 131 20.50 -21.16 26.85
C LEU A 131 20.93 -22.64 26.92
N GLY A 132 20.78 -23.37 25.81
CA GLY A 132 21.25 -24.77 25.71
C GLY A 132 22.75 -24.91 25.90
N TYR A 133 23.54 -24.05 25.26
CA TYR A 133 25.00 -24.00 25.42
C TYR A 133 25.40 -23.66 26.87
N GLU A 134 24.76 -22.66 27.48
CA GLU A 134 25.01 -22.29 28.88
C GLU A 134 24.71 -23.45 29.82
N ARG A 135 23.61 -24.18 29.62
CA ARG A 135 23.25 -25.37 30.42
C ARG A 135 24.28 -26.48 30.29
N GLN A 136 24.74 -26.78 29.08
CA GLN A 136 25.77 -27.79 28.87
C GLN A 136 27.09 -27.42 29.57
N ARG A 137 27.48 -26.13 29.47
CA ARG A 137 28.71 -25.62 30.10
C ARG A 137 28.68 -25.64 31.61
N THR A 138 27.55 -25.39 32.26
CA THR A 138 27.42 -25.22 33.70
C THR A 138 27.00 -26.49 34.44
N GLY A 139 26.49 -27.50 33.74
CA GLY A 139 25.96 -28.74 34.32
C GLY A 139 24.78 -28.56 35.27
N ARG A 140 24.22 -27.35 35.36
CA ARG A 140 23.17 -27.01 36.33
C ARG A 140 21.91 -26.49 35.59
N TRP A 141 20.79 -27.11 35.94
CA TRP A 141 19.48 -26.56 35.66
C TRP A 141 19.18 -25.44 36.67
N GLY A 142 19.47 -24.16 36.31
CA GLY A 142 18.88 -23.02 36.99
C GLY A 142 19.19 -22.81 38.48
N GLY A 143 20.46 -22.81 38.87
CA GLY A 143 20.83 -22.41 40.22
C GLY A 143 21.23 -20.93 40.31
N GLY A 144 20.39 -20.06 40.84
CA GLY A 144 20.77 -18.73 41.32
C GLY A 144 20.22 -17.51 40.52
N ALA A 145 19.93 -17.62 39.22
CA ALA A 145 19.21 -16.57 38.45
C ALA A 145 17.82 -17.08 38.02
N GLY A 146 17.28 -18.03 38.74
CA GLY A 146 16.18 -18.91 38.35
C GLY A 146 14.81 -18.28 38.05
N ARG A 147 14.64 -16.97 38.25
CA ARG A 147 13.36 -16.30 37.93
C ARG A 147 13.38 -15.64 36.56
N LEU A 148 14.51 -15.12 36.08
CA LEU A 148 14.60 -14.40 34.80
C LEU A 148 14.47 -15.33 33.60
N PRO A 149 15.15 -16.51 33.50
CA PRO A 149 14.97 -17.42 32.36
C PRO A 149 13.55 -18.00 32.30
N GLY A 150 12.92 -18.28 33.44
CA GLY A 150 11.56 -18.77 33.48
C GLY A 150 10.52 -17.74 33.09
N ALA A 151 10.67 -16.49 33.49
CA ALA A 151 9.79 -15.40 33.12
C ALA A 151 9.90 -15.11 31.62
N ALA A 152 11.12 -15.03 31.05
CA ALA A 152 11.32 -14.81 29.64
C ALA A 152 10.78 -15.96 28.75
N ALA A 153 10.95 -17.21 29.19
CA ALA A 153 10.38 -18.38 28.54
C ALA A 153 8.85 -18.43 28.61
N ALA A 154 8.24 -17.92 29.70
CA ALA A 154 6.79 -17.83 29.85
C ALA A 154 6.16 -16.71 29.03
N LEU A 155 6.91 -15.63 28.69
CA LEU A 155 6.42 -14.53 27.88
C LEU A 155 6.16 -14.96 26.43
N LEU A 156 6.97 -15.85 25.85
CA LEU A 156 6.82 -16.31 24.48
C LEU A 156 5.48 -17.00 24.19
N PRO A 157 5.05 -18.03 24.95
CA PRO A 157 3.76 -18.65 24.71
C PRO A 157 2.59 -17.69 24.97
N VAL A 158 2.72 -16.75 25.92
CA VAL A 158 1.71 -15.71 26.15
C VAL A 158 1.67 -14.75 24.94
N ALA A 159 2.82 -14.30 24.44
CA ALA A 159 2.88 -13.45 23.26
C ALA A 159 2.29 -14.16 22.02
N LEU A 160 2.61 -15.44 21.82
CA LEU A 160 2.07 -16.24 20.73
C LEU A 160 0.56 -16.40 20.87
N LEU A 161 0.06 -16.70 22.06
CA LEU A 161 -1.38 -16.79 22.32
C LEU A 161 -2.07 -15.46 22.00
N LEU A 162 -1.51 -14.33 22.43
CA LEU A 162 -2.06 -13.00 22.14
C LEU A 162 -2.05 -12.68 20.64
N VAL A 163 -1.04 -13.10 19.89
CA VAL A 163 -1.02 -12.95 18.42
C VAL A 163 -2.16 -13.74 17.76
N VAL A 164 -2.42 -14.95 18.24
CA VAL A 164 -3.49 -15.83 17.70
C VAL A 164 -4.89 -15.34 18.06
N VAL A 165 -5.07 -14.85 19.30
CA VAL A 165 -6.38 -14.42 19.82
C VAL A 165 -6.71 -12.97 19.45
N ALA A 166 -5.69 -12.14 19.15
CA ALA A 166 -5.92 -10.75 18.78
C ALA A 166 -6.79 -10.66 17.51
N PRO A 167 -7.79 -9.77 17.50
CA PRO A 167 -8.62 -9.56 16.32
C PRO A 167 -7.75 -9.21 15.12
N ASN A 168 -7.99 -9.87 14.00
CA ASN A 168 -7.34 -9.51 12.75
C ASN A 168 -8.30 -8.64 11.95
N PRO A 169 -8.02 -7.35 11.75
CA PRO A 169 -8.88 -6.48 10.97
C PRO A 169 -8.86 -6.83 9.47
N CYS A 170 -7.82 -7.55 9.03
CA CYS A 170 -7.64 -7.93 7.65
C CYS A 170 -8.23 -9.30 7.37
N GLN A 171 -9.04 -9.42 6.33
CA GLN A 171 -9.37 -10.73 5.75
C GLN A 171 -8.13 -11.31 5.07
N LYS A 172 -7.33 -10.44 4.46
CA LYS A 172 -6.03 -10.75 3.90
C LYS A 172 -5.04 -9.59 4.13
N GLU A 173 -3.95 -9.87 4.81
CA GLU A 173 -2.81 -8.97 4.85
C GLU A 173 -1.93 -9.25 3.63
N THR A 174 -1.73 -8.22 2.81
CA THR A 174 -0.91 -8.29 1.61
C THR A 174 0.43 -7.61 1.85
N GLU A 175 1.28 -7.51 0.83
CA GLU A 175 2.52 -6.74 0.89
C GLU A 175 2.27 -5.23 1.00
N TYR A 176 1.09 -4.77 0.56
CA TYR A 176 0.75 -3.35 0.44
C TYR A 176 -0.37 -2.93 1.41
N HIS A 177 -1.35 -3.82 1.67
CA HIS A 177 -2.59 -3.44 2.34
C HIS A 177 -3.10 -4.48 3.34
N CYS A 178 -3.87 -3.99 4.29
CA CYS A 178 -4.82 -4.78 5.07
C CYS A 178 -6.15 -4.82 4.28
N ALA A 179 -6.37 -5.89 3.52
CA ALA A 179 -7.52 -6.01 2.62
C ALA A 179 -8.67 -6.79 3.25
N ARG A 180 -9.90 -6.33 3.05
CA ARG A 180 -11.12 -7.07 3.39
C ARG A 180 -12.24 -6.77 2.40
N VAL A 181 -13.16 -7.72 2.24
CA VAL A 181 -14.39 -7.55 1.46
C VAL A 181 -15.58 -7.55 2.41
N VAL A 182 -16.36 -6.48 2.35
CA VAL A 182 -17.55 -6.30 3.19
C VAL A 182 -18.80 -6.40 2.34
N ALA A 183 -19.73 -7.27 2.74
CA ALA A 183 -21.03 -7.38 2.08
C ALA A 183 -21.89 -6.14 2.39
N ASP A 184 -22.62 -5.65 1.41
CA ASP A 184 -23.59 -4.58 1.59
C ASP A 184 -24.93 -5.14 2.09
N PRO A 185 -25.37 -4.81 3.31
CA PRO A 185 -26.65 -5.28 3.82
C PRO A 185 -27.86 -4.81 3.00
N GLY A 186 -27.75 -3.66 2.34
CA GLY A 186 -28.81 -3.07 1.53
C GLY A 186 -28.90 -3.67 0.11
N ARG A 187 -27.84 -4.39 -0.33
CA ARG A 187 -27.76 -4.91 -1.68
C ARG A 187 -27.09 -6.31 -1.68
N PRO A 188 -27.86 -7.39 -1.82
CA PRO A 188 -27.36 -8.76 -1.61
C PRO A 188 -26.13 -9.14 -2.46
N GLY A 189 -26.04 -8.62 -3.70
CA GLY A 189 -24.88 -8.76 -4.59
C GLY A 189 -23.73 -7.82 -4.28
N GLY A 190 -23.99 -6.76 -3.49
CA GLY A 190 -23.03 -5.69 -3.22
C GLY A 190 -21.86 -6.12 -2.37
N ARG A 191 -20.67 -5.75 -2.79
CA ARG A 191 -19.39 -6.01 -2.10
C ARG A 191 -18.53 -4.77 -2.14
N THR A 192 -18.08 -4.31 -0.97
CA THR A 192 -17.09 -3.24 -0.84
C THR A 192 -15.72 -3.87 -0.59
N LEU A 193 -14.75 -3.56 -1.42
CA LEU A 193 -13.35 -3.81 -1.11
C LEU A 193 -12.84 -2.64 -0.26
N GLU A 194 -12.38 -2.96 0.93
CA GLU A 194 -11.70 -2.02 1.82
C GLU A 194 -10.22 -2.37 1.86
N LEU A 195 -9.39 -1.35 1.66
CA LEU A 195 -7.94 -1.42 1.79
C LEU A 195 -7.55 -0.48 2.93
N ASP A 196 -6.92 -1.05 3.95
CA ASP A 196 -6.63 -0.38 5.22
C ASP A 196 -7.92 0.16 5.88
N THR A 197 -8.13 1.47 5.89
CA THR A 197 -9.33 2.12 6.46
C THR A 197 -10.24 2.74 5.40
N LEU A 198 -9.92 2.56 4.11
CA LEU A 198 -10.62 3.22 3.02
C LEU A 198 -11.51 2.26 2.23
N ARG A 199 -12.72 2.70 1.92
CA ARG A 199 -13.58 2.05 0.92
C ARG A 199 -12.98 2.32 -0.47
N HIS A 200 -12.31 1.29 -1.01
CA HIS A 200 -11.52 1.44 -2.24
C HIS A 200 -12.33 1.16 -3.49
N SER A 201 -13.17 0.13 -3.48
CA SER A 201 -13.98 -0.26 -4.63
C SER A 201 -15.30 -0.86 -4.17
N TYR A 202 -16.30 -0.78 -5.04
CA TYR A 202 -17.59 -1.44 -4.87
C TYR A 202 -17.96 -2.19 -6.14
N VAL A 203 -18.46 -3.40 -5.99
CA VAL A 203 -19.01 -4.20 -7.08
C VAL A 203 -20.35 -4.82 -6.67
N ASP A 204 -21.22 -5.04 -7.62
CA ASP A 204 -22.39 -5.89 -7.44
C ASP A 204 -22.19 -7.18 -8.26
N LEU A 205 -22.24 -8.33 -7.59
CA LEU A 205 -22.05 -9.64 -8.21
C LEU A 205 -23.25 -10.10 -9.03
N THR A 206 -24.42 -9.52 -8.77
CA THR A 206 -25.69 -9.84 -9.44
C THR A 206 -26.08 -8.82 -10.50
N ASP A 207 -25.53 -7.60 -10.42
CA ASP A 207 -25.74 -6.52 -11.37
C ASP A 207 -24.38 -5.90 -11.79
N PRO A 208 -23.72 -6.47 -12.81
CA PRO A 208 -22.39 -6.04 -13.21
C PRO A 208 -22.35 -4.63 -13.83
N GLU A 209 -23.51 -4.05 -14.16
CA GLU A 209 -23.63 -2.68 -14.68
C GLU A 209 -23.71 -1.62 -13.57
N TYR A 210 -23.98 -2.06 -12.33
CA TYR A 210 -24.11 -1.14 -11.20
C TYR A 210 -22.76 -0.53 -10.83
N LEU A 211 -22.77 0.81 -10.72
CA LEU A 211 -21.63 1.62 -10.31
C LEU A 211 -22.02 2.44 -9.07
N GLU A 212 -21.35 2.21 -7.95
CA GLU A 212 -21.61 2.91 -6.70
C GLU A 212 -20.97 4.31 -6.68
N PHE A 213 -19.66 4.36 -6.96
CA PHE A 213 -18.89 5.58 -6.82
C PHE A 213 -19.03 6.50 -8.03
N ASP A 214 -19.15 7.79 -7.79
CA ASP A 214 -19.33 8.80 -8.85
C ASP A 214 -18.13 8.85 -9.80
N TYR A 215 -16.90 8.60 -9.32
CA TYR A 215 -15.74 8.56 -10.19
C TYR A 215 -15.81 7.39 -11.20
N THR A 216 -16.32 6.23 -10.79
CA THR A 216 -16.51 5.09 -11.70
C THR A 216 -17.62 5.38 -12.72
N LYS A 217 -18.71 6.06 -12.27
CA LYS A 217 -19.77 6.54 -13.17
C LYS A 217 -19.25 7.53 -14.20
N ALA A 218 -18.33 8.42 -13.79
CA ALA A 218 -17.70 9.39 -14.69
C ALA A 218 -16.82 8.70 -15.74
N ILE A 219 -15.94 7.77 -15.34
CA ILE A 219 -15.09 7.02 -16.28
C ILE A 219 -15.94 6.15 -17.22
N ALA A 220 -16.99 5.49 -16.71
CA ALA A 220 -17.95 4.74 -17.53
C ALA A 220 -18.66 5.64 -18.55
N SER A 221 -19.05 6.87 -18.15
CA SER A 221 -19.67 7.84 -19.05
C SER A 221 -18.73 8.25 -20.20
N VAL A 222 -17.44 8.41 -19.90
CA VAL A 222 -16.41 8.62 -20.93
C VAL A 222 -16.32 7.43 -21.87
N ALA A 223 -16.20 6.21 -21.34
CA ALA A 223 -16.12 4.99 -22.15
C ALA A 223 -17.33 4.83 -23.09
N ASP A 224 -18.53 5.17 -22.58
CA ASP A 224 -19.78 5.06 -23.34
C ASP A 224 -19.98 6.19 -24.37
N ALA A 225 -19.26 7.28 -24.23
CA ALA A 225 -19.31 8.39 -25.17
C ALA A 225 -18.29 8.28 -26.32
N VAL A 226 -17.13 7.64 -26.06
CA VAL A 226 -16.03 7.58 -27.05
C VAL A 226 -16.15 6.44 -28.05
N ARG A 227 -17.02 5.46 -27.79
CA ARG A 227 -17.30 4.34 -28.69
C ARG A 227 -18.82 4.13 -28.81
N PRO A 228 -19.30 3.59 -29.95
CA PRO A 228 -20.72 3.25 -30.08
C PRO A 228 -21.20 2.31 -28.97
N ALA A 229 -22.46 2.45 -28.56
CA ALA A 229 -23.05 1.61 -27.52
C ALA A 229 -22.95 0.14 -27.91
N GLY A 230 -22.57 -0.74 -26.96
CA GLY A 230 -22.40 -2.17 -27.19
C GLY A 230 -21.18 -2.58 -28.01
N ALA A 231 -20.46 -1.66 -28.67
CA ALA A 231 -19.27 -2.01 -29.42
C ALA A 231 -18.13 -2.45 -28.47
N PRO A 232 -17.45 -3.58 -28.76
CA PRO A 232 -16.36 -4.06 -27.93
C PRO A 232 -15.19 -3.09 -27.90
N MET A 233 -14.41 -3.08 -26.81
CA MET A 233 -13.26 -2.22 -26.60
C MET A 233 -12.01 -3.04 -26.24
N GLN A 234 -10.85 -2.50 -26.57
CA GLN A 234 -9.58 -2.91 -25.96
C GLN A 234 -9.28 -1.91 -24.84
N ALA A 235 -9.37 -2.34 -23.58
CA ALA A 235 -9.15 -1.49 -22.42
C ALA A 235 -7.91 -1.92 -21.63
N LEU A 236 -7.14 -0.95 -21.15
CA LEU A 236 -6.03 -1.16 -20.22
C LEU A 236 -6.35 -0.42 -18.91
N HIS A 237 -6.18 -1.12 -17.80
CA HIS A 237 -6.41 -0.55 -16.48
C HIS A 237 -5.09 -0.56 -15.69
N ILE A 238 -4.65 0.61 -15.24
CA ILE A 238 -3.53 0.83 -14.32
C ILE A 238 -4.13 0.89 -12.92
N GLY A 239 -4.01 -0.21 -12.17
CA GLY A 239 -4.77 -0.50 -10.96
C GLY A 239 -5.99 -1.37 -11.24
N GLY A 240 -6.24 -2.34 -10.37
CA GLY A 240 -7.36 -3.28 -10.48
C GLY A 240 -8.44 -3.06 -9.43
N GLY A 241 -8.02 -2.85 -8.20
CA GLY A 241 -8.92 -2.73 -7.05
C GLY A 241 -9.95 -3.85 -7.00
N GLY A 242 -11.25 -3.50 -7.01
CA GLY A 242 -12.37 -4.46 -7.07
C GLY A 242 -12.75 -4.90 -8.49
N PHE A 243 -12.00 -4.49 -9.51
CA PHE A 243 -12.29 -4.81 -10.92
C PHE A 243 -13.66 -4.29 -11.40
N THR A 244 -14.13 -3.17 -10.86
CA THR A 244 -15.44 -2.58 -11.15
C THR A 244 -15.58 -2.20 -12.62
N LEU A 245 -14.65 -1.43 -13.16
CA LEU A 245 -14.70 -0.97 -14.55
C LEU A 245 -14.50 -2.09 -15.57
N PRO A 246 -13.55 -3.04 -15.40
CA PRO A 246 -13.48 -4.22 -16.27
C PRO A 246 -14.80 -5.02 -16.31
N ARG A 247 -15.44 -5.20 -15.15
CA ARG A 247 -16.75 -5.88 -15.04
C ARG A 247 -17.84 -5.14 -15.80
N TYR A 248 -17.96 -3.83 -15.56
CA TYR A 248 -18.91 -2.97 -16.24
C TYR A 248 -18.74 -3.03 -17.77
N LEU A 249 -17.52 -2.88 -18.25
CA LEU A 249 -17.22 -2.91 -19.70
C LEU A 249 -17.54 -4.28 -20.31
N ALA A 250 -17.27 -5.37 -19.63
CA ALA A 250 -17.59 -6.71 -20.13
C ALA A 250 -19.10 -6.95 -20.22
N ALA A 251 -19.89 -6.41 -19.28
CA ALA A 251 -21.35 -6.52 -19.27
C ALA A 251 -22.01 -5.66 -20.35
N THR A 252 -21.63 -4.38 -20.43
CA THR A 252 -22.26 -3.40 -21.33
C THR A 252 -21.74 -3.50 -22.78
N ARG A 253 -20.59 -4.15 -22.99
CA ARG A 253 -19.88 -4.25 -24.28
C ARG A 253 -19.33 -5.64 -24.51
N PRO A 254 -20.20 -6.63 -24.83
CA PRO A 254 -19.77 -8.02 -25.08
C PRO A 254 -18.63 -8.11 -26.08
N GLY A 255 -17.61 -8.91 -25.78
CA GLY A 255 -16.40 -9.04 -26.58
C GLY A 255 -15.27 -8.05 -26.22
N THR A 256 -15.50 -7.14 -25.27
CA THR A 256 -14.44 -6.29 -24.72
C THR A 256 -13.31 -7.13 -24.12
N ARG A 257 -12.09 -6.68 -24.30
CA ARG A 257 -10.89 -7.26 -23.69
C ARG A 257 -10.25 -6.23 -22.78
N SER A 258 -10.22 -6.54 -21.49
CA SER A 258 -9.58 -5.71 -20.45
C SER A 258 -8.27 -6.34 -20.00
N THR A 259 -7.19 -5.57 -20.05
CA THR A 259 -5.92 -5.92 -19.41
C THR A 259 -5.79 -5.07 -18.15
N VAL A 260 -5.55 -5.69 -17.00
CA VAL A 260 -5.36 -5.00 -15.72
C VAL A 260 -3.91 -5.20 -15.26
N LEU A 261 -3.25 -4.10 -14.92
CA LEU A 261 -1.93 -4.07 -14.31
C LEU A 261 -2.14 -3.75 -12.82
N GLU A 262 -2.00 -4.77 -11.95
CA GLU A 262 -2.23 -4.64 -10.50
C GLU A 262 -0.97 -5.03 -9.75
N ILE A 263 -0.49 -4.16 -8.88
CA ILE A 263 0.74 -4.39 -8.14
C ILE A 263 0.57 -5.44 -7.04
N ASP A 264 -0.62 -5.48 -6.43
CA ASP A 264 -0.90 -6.30 -5.25
C ASP A 264 -1.51 -7.66 -5.63
N GLY A 265 -0.67 -8.69 -5.66
CA GLY A 265 -1.10 -10.07 -5.91
C GLY A 265 -2.09 -10.60 -4.85
N GLY A 266 -2.03 -10.07 -3.63
CA GLY A 266 -2.96 -10.41 -2.56
C GLY A 266 -4.36 -9.85 -2.79
N VAL A 267 -4.47 -8.62 -3.30
CA VAL A 267 -5.75 -8.02 -3.72
C VAL A 267 -6.35 -8.78 -4.89
N VAL A 268 -5.54 -9.17 -5.89
CA VAL A 268 -6.00 -10.02 -7.00
C VAL A 268 -6.54 -11.36 -6.50
N ALA A 269 -5.83 -12.01 -5.57
CA ALA A 269 -6.26 -13.29 -5.01
C ALA A 269 -7.58 -13.14 -4.22
N LEU A 270 -7.73 -12.09 -3.42
CA LEU A 270 -8.97 -11.78 -2.70
C LEU A 270 -10.11 -11.48 -3.68
N GLY A 271 -9.85 -10.73 -4.73
CA GLY A 271 -10.80 -10.44 -5.80
C GLY A 271 -11.32 -11.69 -6.51
N ARG A 272 -10.45 -12.68 -6.75
CA ARG A 272 -10.85 -13.99 -7.28
C ARG A 272 -11.75 -14.77 -6.33
N GLN A 273 -11.44 -14.75 -5.04
CA GLN A 273 -12.18 -15.47 -4.01
C GLN A 273 -13.55 -14.85 -3.72
N GLU A 274 -13.61 -13.52 -3.60
CA GLU A 274 -14.76 -12.81 -3.02
C GLU A 274 -15.53 -11.94 -4.04
N LEU A 275 -14.86 -11.51 -5.12
CA LEU A 275 -15.44 -10.57 -6.09
C LEU A 275 -15.69 -11.18 -7.46
N GLY A 276 -15.52 -12.49 -7.64
CA GLY A 276 -15.82 -13.19 -8.89
C GLY A 276 -14.99 -12.70 -10.08
N VAL A 277 -13.72 -12.34 -9.87
CA VAL A 277 -12.85 -11.79 -10.91
C VAL A 277 -12.64 -12.75 -12.08
N ASP A 278 -12.51 -14.05 -11.79
CA ASP A 278 -12.30 -15.07 -12.84
C ASP A 278 -13.54 -15.28 -13.74
N ALA A 279 -14.71 -14.79 -13.32
CA ALA A 279 -15.93 -14.86 -14.12
C ALA A 279 -16.09 -13.67 -15.09
N ILE A 280 -15.21 -12.67 -15.05
CA ILE A 280 -15.29 -11.49 -15.94
C ILE A 280 -14.81 -11.87 -17.34
N PRO A 281 -15.67 -11.83 -18.36
CA PRO A 281 -15.29 -12.21 -19.72
C PRO A 281 -14.21 -11.29 -20.29
N GLY A 282 -13.22 -11.86 -20.97
CA GLY A 282 -12.18 -11.10 -21.66
C GLY A 282 -11.17 -10.39 -20.76
N LEU A 283 -11.18 -10.67 -19.45
CA LEU A 283 -10.24 -10.09 -18.49
C LEU A 283 -8.90 -10.83 -18.49
N ALA A 284 -7.81 -10.08 -18.55
CA ALA A 284 -6.45 -10.56 -18.32
C ALA A 284 -5.81 -9.70 -17.20
N VAL A 285 -5.33 -10.36 -16.13
CA VAL A 285 -4.68 -9.69 -15.01
C VAL A 285 -3.18 -9.99 -15.02
N ARG A 286 -2.37 -8.95 -14.90
CA ARG A 286 -0.92 -9.01 -14.74
C ARG A 286 -0.55 -8.40 -13.40
N VAL A 287 0.02 -9.23 -12.53
CA VAL A 287 0.51 -8.77 -11.23
C VAL A 287 1.91 -8.20 -11.39
N GLY A 288 2.12 -6.98 -10.91
CA GLY A 288 3.39 -6.29 -10.94
C GLY A 288 3.24 -4.78 -11.12
N ASP A 289 4.38 -4.09 -11.12
CA ASP A 289 4.44 -2.63 -11.30
C ASP A 289 3.85 -2.21 -12.65
N ALA A 290 2.88 -1.28 -12.59
CA ALA A 290 2.13 -0.87 -13.78
C ALA A 290 2.98 -0.13 -14.80
N ARG A 291 4.00 0.63 -14.38
CA ARG A 291 4.90 1.33 -15.30
C ARG A 291 5.74 0.35 -16.12
N THR A 292 6.22 -0.71 -15.48
CA THR A 292 6.92 -1.80 -16.18
C THR A 292 5.96 -2.54 -17.10
N GLY A 293 4.79 -2.92 -16.60
CA GLY A 293 3.75 -3.59 -17.38
C GLY A 293 3.27 -2.78 -18.58
N LEU A 294 3.21 -1.44 -18.47
CA LEU A 294 2.82 -0.53 -19.56
C LEU A 294 3.81 -0.56 -20.72
N ARG A 295 5.12 -0.63 -20.45
CA ARG A 295 6.17 -0.73 -21.48
C ARG A 295 6.08 -2.01 -22.31
N GLU A 296 5.50 -3.05 -21.75
CA GLU A 296 5.30 -4.35 -22.42
C GLU A 296 4.04 -4.37 -23.30
N GLN A 297 3.19 -3.34 -23.22
CA GLN A 297 1.98 -3.28 -24.04
C GLN A 297 2.28 -2.89 -25.48
N PRO A 298 1.56 -3.49 -26.44
CA PRO A 298 1.70 -3.11 -27.86
C PRO A 298 1.20 -1.69 -28.10
N ARG A 299 1.92 -0.97 -28.95
CA ARG A 299 1.56 0.39 -29.35
C ARG A 299 0.26 0.41 -30.16
N GLY A 300 -0.52 1.49 -30.00
CA GLY A 300 -1.72 1.74 -30.77
C GLY A 300 -2.83 0.71 -30.62
N ARG A 301 -2.88 0.03 -29.47
CA ARG A 301 -3.82 -1.08 -29.24
C ARG A 301 -5.08 -0.70 -28.51
N PHE A 302 -4.99 0.17 -27.52
CA PHE A 302 -6.08 0.39 -26.57
C PHE A 302 -6.98 1.54 -26.98
N ASP A 303 -8.27 1.33 -26.90
CA ASP A 303 -9.30 2.35 -27.09
C ASP A 303 -9.49 3.21 -25.85
N LEU A 304 -9.26 2.59 -24.67
CA LEU A 304 -9.36 3.22 -23.37
C LEU A 304 -8.20 2.77 -22.49
N VAL A 305 -7.53 3.73 -21.87
CA VAL A 305 -6.65 3.48 -20.72
C VAL A 305 -7.26 4.14 -19.50
N VAL A 306 -7.39 3.41 -18.40
CA VAL A 306 -7.85 3.92 -17.12
C VAL A 306 -6.68 3.94 -16.15
N GLY A 307 -6.40 5.10 -15.54
CA GLY A 307 -5.44 5.25 -14.46
C GLY A 307 -6.18 5.37 -13.13
N ASP A 308 -6.14 4.31 -12.32
CA ASP A 308 -6.82 4.27 -11.02
C ASP A 308 -5.98 3.47 -10.01
N ALA A 309 -4.71 3.88 -9.87
CA ALA A 309 -3.75 3.24 -8.99
C ALA A 309 -3.37 4.19 -7.84
N PHE A 310 -3.56 3.73 -6.62
CA PHE A 310 -3.33 4.52 -5.41
C PHE A 310 -2.46 3.75 -4.41
N GLY A 311 -1.54 4.48 -3.74
CA GLY A 311 -0.88 4.06 -2.52
C GLY A 311 -1.45 4.86 -1.35
N GLY A 312 -2.56 4.40 -0.78
CA GLY A 312 -3.37 5.20 0.15
C GLY A 312 -4.22 6.25 -0.60
N LEU A 313 -4.00 7.54 -0.33
CA LEU A 313 -4.70 8.64 -1.03
C LEU A 313 -3.94 9.17 -2.24
N ALA A 314 -2.64 8.91 -2.34
CA ALA A 314 -1.78 9.43 -3.39
C ALA A 314 -1.62 8.44 -4.55
N VAL A 315 -1.58 8.97 -5.77
CA VAL A 315 -1.09 8.21 -6.92
C VAL A 315 0.43 8.08 -6.77
N PRO A 316 1.03 6.89 -6.95
CA PRO A 316 2.48 6.72 -6.92
C PRO A 316 3.17 7.65 -7.91
N TRP A 317 4.16 8.45 -7.45
CA TRP A 317 4.79 9.51 -8.24
C TRP A 317 5.27 9.05 -9.62
N HIS A 318 5.78 7.82 -9.72
CA HIS A 318 6.30 7.25 -10.97
C HIS A 318 5.20 6.90 -12.00
N LEU A 319 3.92 7.05 -11.64
CA LEU A 319 2.77 6.91 -12.53
C LEU A 319 2.13 8.25 -12.93
N THR A 320 2.66 9.38 -12.45
CA THR A 320 2.11 10.74 -12.68
C THR A 320 2.98 11.59 -13.60
N THR A 321 4.06 11.04 -14.12
CA THR A 321 5.05 11.81 -14.87
C THR A 321 4.68 11.94 -16.36
N ARG A 322 5.21 12.98 -17.00
CA ARG A 322 5.08 13.18 -18.46
C ARG A 322 5.52 11.93 -19.23
N GLU A 323 6.57 11.28 -18.79
CA GLU A 323 7.13 10.09 -19.42
C GLU A 323 6.14 8.90 -19.36
N VAL A 324 5.34 8.78 -18.30
CA VAL A 324 4.24 7.81 -18.25
C VAL A 324 3.08 8.22 -19.15
N ALA A 325 2.70 9.49 -19.13
CA ALA A 325 1.67 10.01 -20.03
C ALA A 325 2.02 9.77 -21.50
N GLU A 326 3.31 9.89 -21.89
CA GLU A 326 3.83 9.55 -23.22
C GLU A 326 3.69 8.05 -23.52
N GLN A 327 4.03 7.17 -22.54
CA GLN A 327 3.84 5.72 -22.70
C GLN A 327 2.36 5.36 -22.85
N VAL A 328 1.46 5.98 -22.07
CA VAL A 328 0.00 5.81 -22.23
C VAL A 328 -0.45 6.27 -23.61
N ARG A 329 0.00 7.43 -24.08
CA ARG A 329 -0.31 7.92 -25.43
C ARG A 329 0.14 6.93 -26.51
N ASP A 330 1.30 6.31 -26.34
CA ASP A 330 1.88 5.39 -27.33
C ASP A 330 1.11 4.06 -27.44
N VAL A 331 0.51 3.57 -26.36
CA VAL A 331 -0.31 2.36 -26.37
C VAL A 331 -1.75 2.61 -26.80
N LEU A 332 -2.22 3.86 -26.76
CA LEU A 332 -3.55 4.27 -27.23
C LEU A 332 -3.65 4.23 -28.75
N THR A 333 -4.82 3.82 -29.26
CA THR A 333 -5.20 4.02 -30.68
C THR A 333 -5.24 5.51 -31.04
N GLY A 334 -5.35 5.85 -32.33
CA GLY A 334 -5.38 7.26 -32.81
C GLY A 334 -6.48 8.12 -32.18
N ASP A 335 -7.60 7.48 -31.85
CA ASP A 335 -8.80 8.05 -31.21
C ASP A 335 -9.03 7.51 -29.80
N GLY A 336 -8.03 6.83 -29.24
CA GLY A 336 -8.07 6.31 -27.88
C GLY A 336 -8.02 7.41 -26.81
N VAL A 337 -8.54 7.09 -25.65
CA VAL A 337 -8.72 8.03 -24.53
C VAL A 337 -8.03 7.51 -23.27
N TYR A 338 -7.36 8.41 -22.56
CA TYR A 338 -6.85 8.18 -21.21
C TYR A 338 -7.76 8.85 -20.19
N ALA A 339 -8.31 8.11 -19.25
CA ALA A 339 -9.08 8.61 -18.11
C ALA A 339 -8.34 8.26 -16.83
N VAL A 340 -7.91 9.27 -16.09
CA VAL A 340 -7.16 9.06 -14.82
C VAL A 340 -7.90 9.67 -13.64
N ASN A 341 -7.99 8.91 -12.57
CA ASN A 341 -8.53 9.34 -11.30
C ASN A 341 -7.41 9.93 -10.42
N VAL A 342 -7.64 11.12 -9.92
CA VAL A 342 -6.75 11.83 -8.98
C VAL A 342 -7.59 12.29 -7.80
N ILE A 343 -7.09 12.11 -6.58
CA ILE A 343 -7.72 12.63 -5.36
C ILE A 343 -6.86 13.77 -4.83
N ASP A 344 -7.47 14.94 -4.68
CA ASP A 344 -6.80 16.11 -4.09
C ASP A 344 -7.85 16.99 -3.39
N TYR A 345 -7.37 17.97 -2.62
CA TYR A 345 -8.18 18.94 -1.91
C TYR A 345 -7.59 20.33 -2.09
N PRO A 346 -8.42 21.40 -1.99
CA PRO A 346 -7.92 22.76 -2.15
C PRO A 346 -6.66 23.04 -1.32
N PRO A 347 -5.65 23.63 -1.96
CA PRO A 347 -5.65 24.34 -3.25
C PRO A 347 -5.37 23.47 -4.48
N ASP A 348 -5.57 22.15 -4.43
CA ASP A 348 -5.51 21.20 -5.56
C ASP A 348 -4.18 21.22 -6.33
N ARG A 349 -3.06 21.37 -5.62
CA ARG A 349 -1.75 21.54 -6.26
C ARG A 349 -1.33 20.34 -7.08
N PHE A 350 -1.63 19.13 -6.60
CA PHE A 350 -1.33 17.90 -7.31
C PHE A 350 -2.23 17.73 -8.53
N ALA A 351 -3.56 17.87 -8.38
CA ALA A 351 -4.51 17.77 -9.50
C ALA A 351 -4.19 18.79 -10.60
N ARG A 352 -3.84 20.03 -10.25
CA ARG A 352 -3.41 21.06 -11.21
C ARG A 352 -2.13 20.69 -11.93
N ALA A 353 -1.13 20.11 -11.22
CA ALA A 353 0.11 19.65 -11.81
C ALA A 353 -0.13 18.47 -12.76
N GLU A 354 -1.04 17.56 -12.41
CA GLU A 354 -1.40 16.43 -13.26
C GLU A 354 -2.12 16.90 -14.56
N VAL A 355 -3.04 17.87 -14.46
CA VAL A 355 -3.62 18.52 -15.64
C VAL A 355 -2.53 19.15 -16.51
N ALA A 356 -1.57 19.88 -15.95
CA ALA A 356 -0.47 20.48 -16.69
C ALA A 356 0.41 19.40 -17.36
N THR A 357 0.64 18.31 -16.68
CA THR A 357 1.42 17.16 -17.18
C THR A 357 0.74 16.51 -18.36
N LEU A 358 -0.55 16.18 -18.25
CA LEU A 358 -1.32 15.59 -19.35
C LEU A 358 -1.41 16.54 -20.56
N ARG A 359 -1.60 17.84 -20.34
CA ARG A 359 -1.62 18.86 -21.41
C ARG A 359 -0.29 19.02 -22.12
N SER A 360 0.82 18.64 -21.49
CA SER A 360 2.13 18.65 -22.17
C SER A 360 2.31 17.51 -23.18
N VAL A 361 1.43 16.49 -23.12
CA VAL A 361 1.52 15.26 -23.94
C VAL A 361 0.34 15.10 -24.89
N PHE A 362 -0.87 15.47 -24.44
CA PHE A 362 -2.12 15.32 -25.18
C PHE A 362 -2.63 16.66 -25.67
N GLY A 363 -3.20 16.67 -26.89
CA GLY A 363 -3.78 17.87 -27.48
C GLY A 363 -5.09 18.33 -26.82
N HIS A 364 -5.82 17.40 -26.22
CA HIS A 364 -7.13 17.65 -25.62
C HIS A 364 -7.17 17.06 -24.23
N VAL A 365 -7.45 17.87 -23.22
CA VAL A 365 -7.57 17.46 -21.82
C VAL A 365 -8.74 18.19 -21.17
N VAL A 366 -9.63 17.42 -20.52
CA VAL A 366 -10.80 17.93 -19.79
C VAL A 366 -10.85 17.34 -18.38
N LEU A 367 -11.49 18.07 -17.46
CA LEU A 367 -11.67 17.68 -16.06
C LEU A 367 -13.14 17.38 -15.79
N LEU A 368 -13.43 16.24 -15.16
CA LEU A 368 -14.75 15.87 -14.64
C LEU A 368 -14.66 15.77 -13.11
N GLY A 369 -15.70 16.22 -12.43
CA GLY A 369 -15.75 16.18 -10.97
C GLY A 369 -17.04 16.78 -10.43
N ALA A 370 -17.19 16.78 -9.12
CA ALA A 370 -18.26 17.54 -8.48
C ALA A 370 -18.15 19.03 -8.83
N PRO A 371 -19.24 19.79 -8.92
CA PRO A 371 -19.20 21.22 -9.28
C PRO A 371 -18.19 22.01 -8.44
N VAL A 372 -18.16 21.79 -7.12
CA VAL A 372 -17.21 22.45 -6.20
C VAL A 372 -15.76 22.02 -6.43
N THR A 373 -15.53 20.76 -6.82
CA THR A 373 -14.19 20.23 -7.15
C THR A 373 -13.67 20.86 -8.43
N VAL A 374 -14.51 20.93 -9.46
CA VAL A 374 -14.13 21.56 -10.75
C VAL A 374 -13.89 23.06 -10.59
N ALA A 375 -14.61 23.71 -9.67
CA ALA A 375 -14.38 25.12 -9.32
C ALA A 375 -13.10 25.36 -8.50
N GLY A 376 -12.47 24.30 -7.95
CA GLY A 376 -11.32 24.40 -7.04
C GLY A 376 -11.69 24.89 -5.65
N GLU A 377 -12.95 24.73 -5.25
CA GLU A 377 -13.53 25.15 -3.96
C GLU A 377 -13.76 23.95 -3.03
N GLY A 378 -13.74 22.72 -3.56
CA GLY A 378 -13.91 21.48 -2.82
C GLY A 378 -12.99 20.39 -3.33
N GLY A 379 -12.62 19.47 -2.43
CA GLY A 379 -11.77 18.34 -2.76
C GLY A 379 -12.53 17.07 -3.12
N GLY A 380 -11.79 16.03 -3.44
CA GLY A 380 -12.29 14.70 -3.81
C GLY A 380 -11.66 14.18 -5.10
N ASN A 381 -12.41 13.35 -5.81
CA ASN A 381 -11.94 12.77 -7.07
C ASN A 381 -12.02 13.80 -8.21
N HIS A 382 -10.93 13.91 -8.96
CA HIS A 382 -10.78 14.64 -10.20
C HIS A 382 -10.55 13.62 -11.31
N ILE A 383 -11.47 13.49 -12.27
CA ILE A 383 -11.25 12.63 -13.43
C ILE A 383 -10.71 13.46 -14.57
N LEU A 384 -9.45 13.24 -14.91
CA LEU A 384 -8.81 13.90 -16.03
C LEU A 384 -8.93 12.99 -17.25
N VAL A 385 -9.46 13.54 -18.34
CA VAL A 385 -9.65 12.79 -19.59
C VAL A 385 -8.80 13.44 -20.68
N ALA A 386 -7.90 12.66 -21.26
CA ALA A 386 -6.93 13.13 -22.22
C ALA A 386 -6.98 12.32 -23.51
N SER A 387 -6.81 12.99 -24.67
CA SER A 387 -6.79 12.34 -25.98
C SER A 387 -5.97 13.12 -26.99
N ARG A 388 -5.63 12.46 -28.11
CA ARG A 388 -4.99 13.11 -29.26
C ARG A 388 -5.98 13.85 -30.16
N ARG A 389 -7.26 13.48 -30.12
CA ARG A 389 -8.34 14.07 -30.92
C ARG A 389 -9.36 14.75 -30.01
N PRO A 390 -10.15 15.71 -30.56
CA PRO A 390 -11.20 16.34 -29.77
C PRO A 390 -12.15 15.32 -29.13
N LEU A 391 -12.45 15.53 -27.85
CA LEU A 391 -13.35 14.67 -27.07
C LEU A 391 -14.81 14.99 -27.40
N PRO A 392 -15.72 14.00 -27.46
CA PRO A 392 -17.15 14.20 -27.71
C PRO A 392 -17.85 14.74 -26.44
N LEU A 393 -17.56 16.01 -26.06
CA LEU A 393 -17.96 16.59 -24.78
C LEU A 393 -19.49 16.59 -24.57
N ALA A 394 -20.29 16.80 -25.62
CA ALA A 394 -21.74 16.76 -25.53
C ALA A 394 -22.21 15.35 -25.08
N ALA A 395 -21.72 14.30 -25.75
CA ALA A 395 -22.06 12.93 -25.41
C ALA A 395 -21.56 12.55 -24.00
N ILE A 396 -20.37 13.00 -23.59
CA ILE A 396 -19.85 12.77 -22.22
C ILE A 396 -20.79 13.43 -21.20
N ARG A 397 -21.20 14.70 -21.41
CA ARG A 397 -22.13 15.41 -20.51
C ARG A 397 -23.47 14.71 -20.40
N ASP A 398 -24.05 14.30 -21.52
CA ASP A 398 -25.34 13.61 -21.55
C ASP A 398 -25.29 12.29 -20.77
N ARG A 399 -24.22 11.48 -20.96
CA ARG A 399 -24.03 10.22 -20.23
C ARG A 399 -23.78 10.44 -18.73
N LEU A 400 -22.99 11.45 -18.38
CA LEU A 400 -22.66 11.80 -17.01
C LEU A 400 -23.91 12.28 -16.25
N ALA A 401 -24.70 13.18 -16.84
CA ALA A 401 -25.91 13.72 -16.23
C ALA A 401 -26.96 12.64 -15.87
N GLY A 402 -27.00 11.54 -16.63
CA GLY A 402 -27.87 10.39 -16.33
C GLY A 402 -27.38 9.52 -15.16
N ARG A 403 -26.19 9.77 -14.60
CA ARG A 403 -25.56 8.91 -13.59
C ARG A 403 -25.17 9.60 -12.29
N THR A 404 -24.82 10.89 -12.36
CA THR A 404 -24.30 11.64 -11.22
C THR A 404 -24.53 13.14 -11.42
N ALA A 405 -24.44 13.90 -10.34
CA ALA A 405 -24.48 15.37 -10.37
C ALA A 405 -23.14 16.02 -10.79
N TRP A 406 -22.17 15.23 -11.20
CA TRP A 406 -20.86 15.73 -11.64
C TRP A 406 -20.95 16.49 -12.96
N VAL A 407 -19.97 17.36 -13.20
CA VAL A 407 -19.91 18.21 -14.38
C VAL A 407 -18.62 17.99 -15.18
N VAL A 408 -18.64 18.45 -16.43
CA VAL A 408 -17.47 18.42 -17.33
C VAL A 408 -17.00 19.86 -17.54
N ALA A 409 -15.82 20.20 -17.04
CA ALA A 409 -15.10 21.39 -17.44
C ALA A 409 -14.55 21.18 -18.87
N ASP A 410 -14.81 22.11 -19.77
CA ASP A 410 -14.22 22.09 -21.09
C ASP A 410 -12.69 22.35 -21.05
N GLU A 411 -12.04 22.28 -22.20
CA GLU A 411 -10.58 22.45 -22.29
C GLU A 411 -10.11 23.81 -21.77
N ARG A 412 -10.92 24.88 -21.98
CA ARG A 412 -10.61 26.22 -21.50
C ARG A 412 -10.69 26.31 -19.98
N ALA A 413 -11.75 25.80 -19.40
CA ALA A 413 -11.94 25.77 -17.95
C ALA A 413 -10.87 24.86 -17.28
N THR A 414 -10.58 23.70 -17.89
CA THR A 414 -9.51 22.80 -17.44
C THR A 414 -8.14 23.46 -17.49
N ALA A 415 -7.86 24.23 -18.55
CA ALA A 415 -6.62 24.99 -18.66
C ALA A 415 -6.52 26.09 -17.59
N ALA A 416 -7.64 26.77 -17.29
CA ALA A 416 -7.71 27.77 -16.24
C ALA A 416 -7.53 27.14 -14.86
N PHE A 417 -8.10 25.94 -14.59
CA PHE A 417 -7.87 25.17 -13.38
C PHE A 417 -6.39 24.85 -13.17
N ALA A 418 -5.70 24.36 -14.20
CA ALA A 418 -4.26 24.07 -14.13
C ALA A 418 -3.42 25.33 -13.83
N GLY A 419 -3.79 26.46 -14.39
CA GLY A 419 -3.07 27.73 -14.20
C GLY A 419 -1.62 27.63 -14.66
N ARG A 420 -0.68 27.92 -13.73
CA ARG A 420 0.77 27.83 -13.94
C ARG A 420 1.40 26.65 -13.18
N ALA A 421 0.63 25.59 -12.94
CA ALA A 421 1.15 24.41 -12.26
C ALA A 421 2.33 23.79 -13.04
N GLN A 422 3.25 23.19 -12.30
CA GLN A 422 4.41 22.51 -12.89
C GLN A 422 4.02 21.23 -13.62
N VAL A 423 4.80 20.86 -14.64
CA VAL A 423 4.74 19.55 -15.26
C VAL A 423 5.56 18.57 -14.44
N LEU A 424 4.98 17.43 -14.09
CA LEU A 424 5.66 16.37 -13.36
C LEU A 424 6.51 15.55 -14.36
N THR A 425 7.74 15.26 -13.98
CA THR A 425 8.68 14.47 -14.79
C THR A 425 9.38 13.42 -13.94
N ASP A 426 10.00 12.43 -14.56
CA ASP A 426 10.80 11.42 -13.84
C ASP A 426 11.92 12.03 -12.98
N ALA A 427 12.44 13.19 -13.39
CA ALA A 427 13.45 13.91 -12.65
C ALA A 427 12.86 14.71 -11.47
N HIS A 428 11.56 15.06 -11.51
CA HIS A 428 10.92 15.87 -10.49
C HIS A 428 9.40 15.68 -10.48
N ALA A 429 8.93 14.85 -9.55
CA ALA A 429 7.50 14.60 -9.31
C ALA A 429 7.22 14.52 -7.80
N PRO A 430 7.17 15.66 -7.10
CA PRO A 430 7.02 15.73 -5.64
C PRO A 430 5.55 15.56 -5.23
N VAL A 431 4.90 14.46 -5.61
CA VAL A 431 3.46 14.19 -5.43
C VAL A 431 3.06 14.35 -3.96
N ASP A 432 3.80 13.74 -3.03
CA ASP A 432 3.50 13.78 -1.60
C ASP A 432 3.58 15.19 -0.99
N GLN A 433 4.30 16.11 -1.65
CA GLN A 433 4.40 17.51 -1.22
C GLN A 433 3.32 18.40 -1.86
N LEU A 434 2.75 17.95 -2.98
CA LEU A 434 1.71 18.67 -3.72
C LEU A 434 0.31 18.28 -3.24
N ILE A 435 0.10 17.00 -2.92
CA ILE A 435 -1.21 16.51 -2.49
C ILE A 435 -1.65 17.19 -1.20
N THR A 436 -2.91 17.59 -1.17
CA THR A 436 -3.55 18.10 0.04
C THR A 436 -4.57 17.04 0.49
N THR A 437 -4.57 16.72 1.78
CA THR A 437 -5.58 15.85 2.39
C THR A 437 -6.68 16.69 3.01
N SER A 438 -7.90 16.13 3.12
CA SER A 438 -8.96 16.82 3.86
C SER A 438 -8.48 17.12 5.28
N SER A 439 -8.43 18.38 5.67
CA SER A 439 -8.38 18.73 7.10
C SER A 439 -9.68 18.23 7.73
N ARG A 440 -9.58 17.16 8.52
CA ARG A 440 -10.67 16.78 9.42
C ARG A 440 -10.79 17.77 10.56
#